data_2bf0c559baaa39c3564c04ae1d3610d6
#
_entry.id   2bf0c559baaa39c3564c04ae1d3610d6
#
_cell.length_a   1.000
_cell.length_b   1.000
_cell.length_c   1.000
_cell.angle_alpha   90.00
_cell.angle_beta   90.00
_cell.angle_gamma   90.00
#
_symmetry.space_group_name_H-M   'P 1'
#
loop_
_entity.id
_entity.type
_entity.pdbx_description
1 polymer ?
#
loop_
_entity_poly.entity_id
_entity_poly.type
_entity_poly.pdbx_seq_one_letter_code
_entity_poly.pdbx_strand_id
1 'polypeptide(L)'
;MFQIHYLNKISQQGTALWTEDFALTDDMETADGIVLRSANMHDMELPGNLLAVARAGAGVNNIPLTTCADKGIVVFNTPGANARSVMELTLCGMLLGSRDIIGGVNWVQSIKDDPDVSKLVEKGKSRFAGHEIAGKKLGIIGLGNIGGPLANRARKLGMEVYGCDPHISVEAAWNLDGHVQRMKTPEEIYATCDIITVHVPLLKETEKMINASALAKMKDGVIILNFARDLLVDDEAMADALASGKVARYVTDFPNPKTANMPGCIAIPHLGASTEESEDNCARMAVRQMMDYLENGNIVNSVNYPNCDMGVCQSEGRITILHHNIPGSLGRFTAAIASENVNIAGLMNKSRGEYAYTMLDLDHHPSAEVVEHLKEIEGVVRVRVIR
;
A
#
# COMPACT_ATOMS: atom_id res chain seq x y z
N MET A 1 18.19 18.76 -16.55
CA MET A 1 18.34 17.29 -16.50
C MET A 1 18.40 16.90 -15.04
N PHE A 2 17.38 16.15 -14.55
CA PHE A 2 17.30 15.71 -13.16
C PHE A 2 18.19 14.50 -12.89
N GLN A 3 18.84 14.46 -11.72
CA GLN A 3 19.71 13.37 -11.29
C GLN A 3 18.95 12.38 -10.42
N ILE A 4 18.92 11.12 -10.79
CA ILE A 4 18.18 10.06 -10.08
C ILE A 4 19.16 9.04 -9.50
N HIS A 5 19.04 8.77 -8.21
CA HIS A 5 19.83 7.76 -7.50
C HIS A 5 18.99 6.56 -7.09
N TYR A 6 19.56 5.34 -7.23
CA TYR A 6 18.90 4.10 -6.78
C TYR A 6 19.59 3.55 -5.53
N LEU A 7 18.85 3.40 -4.44
CA LEU A 7 19.36 2.74 -3.24
C LEU A 7 19.31 1.20 -3.31
N ASN A 8 18.53 0.65 -4.24
CA ASN A 8 18.41 -0.79 -4.50
C ASN A 8 18.27 -1.02 -6.01
N LYS A 9 18.44 -2.27 -6.40
CA LYS A 9 18.07 -2.69 -7.75
C LYS A 9 16.58 -2.46 -7.99
N ILE A 10 16.24 -1.72 -9.03
CA ILE A 10 14.89 -1.42 -9.50
C ILE A 10 14.66 -2.17 -10.81
N SER A 11 13.44 -2.68 -11.04
CA SER A 11 13.09 -3.38 -12.27
C SER A 11 13.34 -2.52 -13.51
N GLN A 12 13.88 -3.15 -14.54
CA GLN A 12 14.12 -2.50 -15.84
C GLN A 12 12.84 -1.98 -16.48
N GLN A 13 11.69 -2.58 -16.21
CA GLN A 13 10.39 -2.13 -16.70
C GLN A 13 10.00 -0.74 -16.16
N GLY A 14 10.51 -0.37 -14.99
CA GLY A 14 10.38 0.98 -14.47
C GLY A 14 11.48 1.90 -14.99
N THR A 15 12.75 1.45 -14.91
CA THR A 15 13.89 2.30 -15.26
C THR A 15 13.97 2.64 -16.76
N ALA A 16 13.34 1.85 -17.63
CA ALA A 16 13.23 2.14 -19.05
C ALA A 16 12.23 3.27 -19.39
N LEU A 17 11.49 3.79 -18.39
CA LEU A 17 10.55 4.90 -18.61
C LEU A 17 11.20 6.28 -18.52
N TRP A 18 12.43 6.39 -17.97
CA TRP A 18 13.11 7.67 -17.91
C TRP A 18 13.31 8.28 -19.29
N THR A 19 12.99 9.55 -19.44
CA THR A 19 13.23 10.33 -20.63
C THR A 19 14.62 10.94 -20.63
N GLU A 20 15.00 11.66 -21.68
CA GLU A 20 16.29 12.38 -21.80
C GLU A 20 16.48 13.49 -20.76
N ASP A 21 15.40 13.91 -20.09
CA ASP A 21 15.46 14.92 -19.03
C ASP A 21 15.96 14.35 -17.68
N PHE A 22 16.17 13.04 -17.61
CA PHE A 22 16.62 12.33 -16.42
C PHE A 22 17.93 11.59 -16.67
N ALA A 23 18.86 11.70 -15.73
CA ALA A 23 20.12 10.97 -15.74
C ALA A 23 20.30 10.18 -14.44
N LEU A 24 20.93 9.02 -14.52
CA LEU A 24 21.29 8.24 -13.35
C LEU A 24 22.59 8.74 -12.75
N THR A 25 22.66 8.84 -11.44
CA THR A 25 23.86 9.17 -10.70
C THR A 25 24.16 8.13 -9.61
N ASP A 26 25.43 7.80 -9.45
CA ASP A 26 25.89 7.00 -8.30
C ASP A 26 26.16 7.85 -7.07
N ASP A 27 26.24 9.18 -7.23
CA ASP A 27 26.46 10.14 -6.16
C ASP A 27 25.12 10.63 -5.59
N MET A 28 24.81 10.19 -4.37
CA MET A 28 23.58 10.56 -3.67
C MET A 28 23.52 12.08 -3.38
N GLU A 29 24.67 12.73 -3.17
CA GLU A 29 24.73 14.17 -2.85
C GLU A 29 24.25 15.07 -4.00
N THR A 30 24.30 14.55 -5.24
CA THR A 30 23.84 15.27 -6.42
C THR A 30 22.42 14.92 -6.84
N ALA A 31 21.77 13.96 -6.15
CA ALA A 31 20.47 13.44 -6.55
C ALA A 31 19.32 14.42 -6.30
N ASP A 32 18.51 14.66 -7.33
CA ASP A 32 17.21 15.35 -7.22
C ASP A 32 16.10 14.37 -6.79
N GLY A 33 16.23 13.10 -7.13
CA GLY A 33 15.28 12.04 -6.79
C GLY A 33 15.95 10.74 -6.37
N ILE A 34 15.40 10.08 -5.37
CA ILE A 34 15.83 8.74 -4.93
C ILE A 34 14.71 7.74 -5.18
N VAL A 35 15.03 6.62 -5.84
CA VAL A 35 14.11 5.48 -5.98
C VAL A 35 14.66 4.30 -5.19
N LEU A 36 13.80 3.68 -4.39
CA LEU A 36 14.18 2.53 -3.56
C LEU A 36 13.05 1.51 -3.43
N ARG A 37 13.39 0.34 -2.88
CA ARG A 37 12.44 -0.70 -2.49
C ARG A 37 12.55 -1.04 -1.00
N SER A 38 13.65 -1.61 -0.57
CA SER A 38 13.84 -2.16 0.78
C SER A 38 14.97 -1.50 1.58
N ALA A 39 15.77 -0.61 0.97
CA ALA A 39 16.84 0.08 1.68
C ALA A 39 16.27 0.91 2.85
N ASN A 40 16.97 0.92 3.97
CA ASN A 40 16.63 1.74 5.13
C ASN A 40 17.24 3.14 4.96
N MET A 41 16.42 4.17 5.10
CA MET A 41 16.84 5.57 4.98
C MET A 41 16.93 6.31 6.33
N HIS A 42 16.59 5.66 7.46
CA HIS A 42 16.51 6.33 8.76
C HIS A 42 17.86 6.88 9.24
N ASP A 43 18.96 6.22 8.87
CA ASP A 43 20.31 6.60 9.28
C ASP A 43 21.08 7.36 8.19
N MET A 44 20.38 7.75 7.09
CA MET A 44 20.98 8.47 5.96
C MET A 44 20.91 9.98 6.15
N GLU A 45 21.97 10.67 5.81
CA GLU A 45 21.96 12.11 5.63
C GLU A 45 21.29 12.44 4.29
N LEU A 46 20.22 13.25 4.35
CA LEU A 46 19.46 13.61 3.15
C LEU A 46 19.99 14.90 2.55
N PRO A 47 20.44 14.90 1.27
CA PRO A 47 21.00 16.09 0.60
C PRO A 47 19.99 17.24 0.52
N GLY A 48 20.49 18.49 0.54
CA GLY A 48 19.65 19.67 0.49
C GLY A 48 18.93 19.88 -0.86
N ASN A 49 19.50 19.38 -1.95
CA ASN A 49 18.91 19.40 -3.30
C ASN A 49 17.86 18.32 -3.54
N LEU A 50 17.79 17.28 -2.70
CA LEU A 50 16.83 16.20 -2.87
C LEU A 50 15.40 16.73 -2.83
N LEU A 51 14.62 16.45 -3.87
CA LEU A 51 13.24 16.90 -4.06
C LEU A 51 12.21 15.81 -3.75
N ALA A 52 12.55 14.57 -4.07
CA ALA A 52 11.59 13.47 -3.92
C ALA A 52 12.26 12.12 -3.64
N VAL A 53 11.50 11.28 -2.94
CA VAL A 53 11.81 9.86 -2.72
C VAL A 53 10.63 9.03 -3.22
N ALA A 54 10.86 8.06 -4.09
CA ALA A 54 9.82 7.15 -4.56
C ALA A 54 10.15 5.70 -4.14
N ARG A 55 9.26 5.10 -3.34
CA ARG A 55 9.36 3.70 -2.96
C ARG A 55 8.58 2.82 -3.92
N ALA A 56 9.27 1.89 -4.59
CA ALA A 56 8.64 0.82 -5.38
C ALA A 56 8.01 -0.23 -4.44
N GLY A 57 6.89 0.10 -3.84
CA GLY A 57 6.14 -0.71 -2.88
C GLY A 57 5.14 0.11 -2.06
N ALA A 58 4.18 -0.56 -1.39
CA ALA A 58 3.10 0.11 -0.68
C ALA A 58 3.49 0.60 0.73
N GLY A 59 4.30 -0.16 1.48
CA GLY A 59 4.75 0.24 2.84
C GLY A 59 5.82 1.33 2.77
N VAL A 60 6.07 2.09 3.85
CA VAL A 60 7.07 3.18 3.88
C VAL A 60 7.79 3.26 5.23
N ASN A 61 7.76 2.19 5.99
CA ASN A 61 8.38 2.10 7.32
C ASN A 61 9.93 2.20 7.31
N ASN A 62 10.54 2.11 6.15
CA ASN A 62 11.98 2.27 5.93
C ASN A 62 12.40 3.69 5.54
N ILE A 63 11.48 4.66 5.55
CA ILE A 63 11.72 6.06 5.14
C ILE A 63 11.36 7.01 6.30
N PRO A 64 12.22 7.97 6.66
CA PRO A 64 11.95 8.94 7.72
C PRO A 64 10.99 10.05 7.24
N LEU A 65 9.68 9.78 7.25
CA LEU A 65 8.65 10.62 6.63
C LEU A 65 8.63 12.05 7.16
N THR A 66 8.73 12.23 8.49
CA THR A 66 8.71 13.56 9.11
C THR A 66 9.95 14.35 8.71
N THR A 67 11.13 13.76 8.79
CA THR A 67 12.38 14.40 8.36
C THR A 67 12.35 14.81 6.89
N CYS A 68 11.77 13.94 6.03
CA CYS A 68 11.57 14.27 4.62
C CYS A 68 10.62 15.47 4.45
N ALA A 69 9.50 15.49 5.20
CA ALA A 69 8.54 16.59 5.13
C ALA A 69 9.15 17.92 5.57
N ASP A 70 9.88 17.94 6.69
CA ASP A 70 10.55 19.13 7.22
C ASP A 70 11.62 19.69 6.28
N LYS A 71 12.22 18.84 5.45
CA LYS A 71 13.18 19.25 4.42
C LYS A 71 12.54 19.57 3.06
N GLY A 72 11.22 19.48 2.95
CA GLY A 72 10.50 19.68 1.68
C GLY A 72 10.80 18.59 0.64
N ILE A 73 10.97 17.35 1.08
CA ILE A 73 11.17 16.18 0.23
C ILE A 73 9.85 15.40 0.17
N VAL A 74 9.27 15.27 -1.01
CA VAL A 74 8.02 14.53 -1.20
C VAL A 74 8.31 13.03 -1.27
N VAL A 75 7.60 12.23 -0.46
CA VAL A 75 7.75 10.78 -0.45
C VAL A 75 6.55 10.11 -1.09
N PHE A 76 6.80 9.34 -2.14
CA PHE A 76 5.82 8.55 -2.87
C PHE A 76 5.90 7.07 -2.51
N ASN A 77 4.75 6.42 -2.49
CA ASN A 77 4.66 4.96 -2.52
C ASN A 77 3.83 4.51 -3.74
N THR A 78 3.67 3.20 -3.91
CA THR A 78 2.96 2.64 -5.07
C THR A 78 1.74 1.82 -4.63
N PRO A 79 0.69 2.47 -4.10
CA PRO A 79 -0.49 1.78 -3.60
C PRO A 79 -1.23 1.08 -4.75
N GLY A 80 -1.58 -0.18 -4.55
CA GLY A 80 -2.31 -0.97 -5.53
C GLY A 80 -1.46 -1.61 -6.64
N ALA A 81 -0.20 -1.21 -6.83
CA ALA A 81 0.67 -1.79 -7.86
C ALA A 81 0.93 -3.29 -7.64
N ASN A 82 0.96 -3.74 -6.39
CA ASN A 82 1.11 -5.13 -5.97
C ASN A 82 -0.22 -5.84 -5.66
N ALA A 83 -1.35 -5.20 -5.88
CA ALA A 83 -2.65 -5.70 -5.41
C ALA A 83 -3.03 -7.06 -6.01
N ARG A 84 -2.70 -7.31 -7.28
CA ARG A 84 -2.97 -8.60 -7.93
C ARG A 84 -2.21 -9.74 -7.25
N SER A 85 -0.93 -9.56 -7.00
CA SER A 85 -0.08 -10.55 -6.33
C SER A 85 -0.61 -10.90 -4.94
N VAL A 86 -0.96 -9.90 -4.12
CA VAL A 86 -1.54 -10.13 -2.79
C VAL A 86 -2.90 -10.84 -2.90
N MET A 87 -3.73 -10.48 -3.87
CA MET A 87 -5.02 -11.13 -4.11
C MET A 87 -4.83 -12.61 -4.47
N GLU A 88 -3.87 -12.95 -5.33
CA GLU A 88 -3.56 -14.33 -5.71
C GLU A 88 -3.00 -15.14 -4.54
N LEU A 89 -2.12 -14.54 -3.72
CA LEU A 89 -1.65 -15.18 -2.49
C LEU A 89 -2.79 -15.41 -1.49
N THR A 90 -3.76 -14.48 -1.40
CA THR A 90 -4.94 -14.65 -0.55
C THR A 90 -5.81 -15.84 -1.02
N LEU A 91 -5.99 -16.01 -2.34
CA LEU A 91 -6.67 -17.19 -2.91
C LEU A 91 -5.92 -18.49 -2.57
N CYS A 92 -4.59 -18.49 -2.70
CA CYS A 92 -3.75 -19.61 -2.27
C CYS A 92 -3.95 -19.90 -0.77
N GLY A 93 -3.86 -18.88 0.08
CA GLY A 93 -4.06 -19.01 1.53
C GLY A 93 -5.43 -19.57 1.89
N MET A 94 -6.48 -19.17 1.16
CA MET A 94 -7.83 -19.71 1.33
C MET A 94 -7.89 -21.20 1.02
N LEU A 95 -7.24 -21.67 -0.04
CA LEU A 95 -7.16 -23.09 -0.38
C LEU A 95 -6.32 -23.89 0.63
N LEU A 96 -5.19 -23.33 1.08
CA LEU A 96 -4.34 -23.93 2.12
C LEU A 96 -5.06 -24.03 3.47
N GLY A 97 -5.86 -23.04 3.82
CA GLY A 97 -6.69 -23.05 5.04
C GLY A 97 -7.83 -24.07 4.97
N SER A 98 -8.36 -24.32 3.77
CA SER A 98 -9.48 -25.25 3.56
C SER A 98 -9.07 -26.73 3.49
N ARG A 99 -7.80 -27.02 3.17
CA ARG A 99 -7.24 -28.39 3.05
C ARG A 99 -5.85 -28.42 3.67
N ASP A 100 -5.51 -29.50 4.34
CA ASP A 100 -4.18 -29.68 4.91
C ASP A 100 -3.15 -30.14 3.85
N ILE A 101 -2.96 -29.29 2.83
CA ILE A 101 -2.04 -29.58 1.71
C ILE A 101 -0.59 -29.63 2.20
N ILE A 102 -0.20 -28.68 3.07
CA ILE A 102 1.17 -28.61 3.61
C ILE A 102 1.48 -29.85 4.45
N GLY A 103 0.59 -30.24 5.35
CA GLY A 103 0.75 -31.46 6.14
C GLY A 103 0.83 -32.71 5.24
N GLY A 104 0.00 -32.78 4.19
CA GLY A 104 0.04 -33.85 3.20
C GLY A 104 1.37 -33.93 2.46
N VAL A 105 1.91 -32.79 1.99
CA VAL A 105 3.22 -32.72 1.33
C VAL A 105 4.34 -33.17 2.27
N ASN A 106 4.37 -32.63 3.49
CA ASN A 106 5.39 -33.01 4.48
C ASN A 106 5.33 -34.50 4.81
N TRP A 107 4.13 -35.07 4.92
CA TRP A 107 3.98 -36.49 5.15
C TRP A 107 4.49 -37.33 3.98
N VAL A 108 4.15 -37.01 2.72
CA VAL A 108 4.68 -37.73 1.55
C VAL A 108 6.21 -37.64 1.53
N GLN A 109 6.81 -36.48 1.86
CA GLN A 109 8.26 -36.36 1.97
C GLN A 109 8.86 -37.27 3.06
N SER A 110 8.13 -37.51 4.16
CA SER A 110 8.60 -38.39 5.26
C SER A 110 8.59 -39.86 4.91
N ILE A 111 7.82 -40.29 3.89
CA ILE A 111 7.70 -41.69 3.44
C ILE A 111 8.25 -41.90 2.02
N LYS A 112 8.93 -40.94 1.42
CA LYS A 112 9.35 -40.95 0.01
C LYS A 112 10.24 -42.12 -0.40
N ASP A 113 11.04 -42.64 0.53
CA ASP A 113 12.01 -43.73 0.32
C ASP A 113 11.41 -45.14 0.60
N ASP A 114 10.13 -45.21 1.01
CA ASP A 114 9.45 -46.47 1.25
C ASP A 114 9.02 -47.11 -0.10
N PRO A 115 9.38 -48.39 -0.38
CA PRO A 115 9.03 -49.03 -1.63
C PRO A 115 7.52 -49.17 -1.83
N ASP A 116 6.73 -49.16 -0.76
CA ASP A 116 5.27 -49.24 -0.78
C ASP A 116 4.58 -47.86 -0.65
N VAL A 117 5.27 -46.74 -0.95
CA VAL A 117 4.79 -45.36 -0.80
C VAL A 117 3.37 -45.16 -1.40
N SER A 118 3.09 -45.71 -2.57
CA SER A 118 1.79 -45.60 -3.22
C SER A 118 0.66 -46.24 -2.39
N LYS A 119 0.92 -47.42 -1.77
CA LYS A 119 -0.05 -48.06 -0.89
C LYS A 119 -0.25 -47.32 0.43
N LEU A 120 0.84 -46.76 0.98
CA LEU A 120 0.80 -45.95 2.19
C LEU A 120 -0.03 -44.68 1.96
N VAL A 121 0.14 -44.02 0.81
CA VAL A 121 -0.63 -42.83 0.42
C VAL A 121 -2.13 -43.17 0.39
N GLU A 122 -2.55 -44.23 -0.27
CA GLU A 122 -3.97 -44.61 -0.33
C GLU A 122 -4.56 -44.90 1.06
N LYS A 123 -3.79 -45.48 1.98
CA LYS A 123 -4.24 -45.77 3.35
C LYS A 123 -4.29 -44.53 4.23
N GLY A 124 -3.40 -43.55 4.02
CA GLY A 124 -3.19 -42.43 4.95
C GLY A 124 -3.80 -41.09 4.50
N LYS A 125 -4.17 -40.93 3.23
CA LYS A 125 -4.59 -39.65 2.64
C LYS A 125 -5.81 -39.00 3.31
N SER A 126 -6.72 -39.83 3.88
CA SER A 126 -7.97 -39.34 4.48
C SER A 126 -7.75 -38.37 5.66
N ARG A 127 -6.62 -38.48 6.36
CA ARG A 127 -6.31 -37.55 7.48
C ARG A 127 -6.00 -36.12 7.04
N PHE A 128 -5.74 -35.92 5.75
CA PHE A 128 -5.50 -34.58 5.15
C PHE A 128 -6.73 -34.06 4.39
N ALA A 129 -7.85 -34.75 4.50
CA ALA A 129 -9.10 -34.31 3.88
C ALA A 129 -9.55 -32.99 4.46
N GLY A 130 -10.15 -32.15 3.61
CA GLY A 130 -10.66 -30.82 4.00
C GLY A 130 -11.99 -30.54 3.31
N HIS A 131 -12.24 -29.27 3.05
CA HIS A 131 -13.50 -28.78 2.50
C HIS A 131 -13.29 -28.09 1.16
N GLU A 132 -14.33 -28.09 0.32
CA GLU A 132 -14.41 -27.26 -0.86
C GLU A 132 -14.74 -25.81 -0.46
N ILE A 133 -14.27 -24.85 -1.24
CA ILE A 133 -14.60 -23.42 -1.04
C ILE A 133 -15.89 -23.03 -1.76
N ALA A 134 -16.29 -23.76 -2.81
CA ALA A 134 -17.55 -23.52 -3.52
C ALA A 134 -18.75 -23.65 -2.55
N GLY A 135 -19.68 -22.69 -2.64
CA GLY A 135 -20.83 -22.59 -1.74
C GLY A 135 -20.52 -22.10 -0.32
N LYS A 136 -19.24 -21.87 0.04
CA LYS A 136 -18.87 -21.27 1.32
C LYS A 136 -19.02 -19.73 1.28
N LYS A 137 -19.26 -19.16 2.46
CA LYS A 137 -19.43 -17.73 2.67
C LYS A 137 -18.07 -17.09 2.97
N LEU A 138 -17.59 -16.25 2.05
CA LEU A 138 -16.38 -15.46 2.23
C LEU A 138 -16.73 -14.05 2.70
N GLY A 139 -16.22 -13.66 3.85
CA GLY A 139 -16.28 -12.31 4.38
C GLY A 139 -15.00 -11.53 4.06
N ILE A 140 -15.14 -10.37 3.46
CA ILE A 140 -14.01 -9.49 3.11
C ILE A 140 -14.18 -8.18 3.85
N ILE A 141 -13.22 -7.84 4.71
CA ILE A 141 -13.16 -6.57 5.43
C ILE A 141 -12.13 -5.69 4.76
N GLY A 142 -12.60 -4.60 4.12
CA GLY A 142 -11.82 -3.76 3.21
C GLY A 142 -11.96 -4.19 1.75
N LEU A 143 -12.64 -3.36 0.94
CA LEU A 143 -12.94 -3.60 -0.49
C LEU A 143 -12.14 -2.67 -1.41
N GLY A 144 -10.94 -2.29 -0.99
CA GLY A 144 -10.01 -1.50 -1.79
C GLY A 144 -9.35 -2.31 -2.92
N ASN A 145 -8.12 -1.91 -3.27
CA ASN A 145 -7.36 -2.45 -4.41
C ASN A 145 -7.13 -3.98 -4.37
N ILE A 146 -7.19 -4.61 -3.18
CA ILE A 146 -7.01 -6.06 -3.00
C ILE A 146 -8.37 -6.73 -2.81
N GLY A 147 -9.15 -6.28 -1.83
CA GLY A 147 -10.40 -6.94 -1.44
C GLY A 147 -11.49 -6.90 -2.52
N GLY A 148 -11.59 -5.81 -3.29
CA GLY A 148 -12.55 -5.70 -4.40
C GLY A 148 -12.28 -6.73 -5.51
N PRO A 149 -11.08 -6.77 -6.11
CA PRO A 149 -10.72 -7.82 -7.07
C PRO A 149 -10.82 -9.25 -6.51
N LEU A 150 -10.49 -9.46 -5.23
CA LEU A 150 -10.66 -10.75 -4.56
C LEU A 150 -12.14 -11.16 -4.51
N ALA A 151 -13.03 -10.22 -4.15
CA ALA A 151 -14.48 -10.47 -4.13
C ALA A 151 -14.99 -10.98 -5.48
N ASN A 152 -14.59 -10.30 -6.56
CA ASN A 152 -14.97 -10.69 -7.92
C ASN A 152 -14.41 -12.06 -8.32
N ARG A 153 -13.20 -12.41 -7.92
CA ARG A 153 -12.59 -13.74 -8.20
C ARG A 153 -13.25 -14.84 -7.40
N ALA A 154 -13.48 -14.62 -6.11
CA ALA A 154 -14.13 -15.60 -5.23
C ALA A 154 -15.57 -15.94 -5.70
N ARG A 155 -16.31 -14.95 -6.21
CA ARG A 155 -17.61 -15.18 -6.87
C ARG A 155 -17.49 -16.16 -8.04
N LYS A 156 -16.47 -15.99 -8.89
CA LYS A 156 -16.22 -16.87 -10.03
C LYS A 156 -15.78 -18.28 -9.62
N LEU A 157 -15.27 -18.46 -8.40
CA LEU A 157 -14.97 -19.76 -7.80
C LEU A 157 -16.18 -20.40 -7.12
N GLY A 158 -17.38 -19.81 -7.25
CA GLY A 158 -18.62 -20.35 -6.72
C GLY A 158 -18.88 -20.05 -5.25
N MET A 159 -18.18 -19.07 -4.65
CA MET A 159 -18.41 -18.65 -3.27
C MET A 159 -19.57 -17.65 -3.17
N GLU A 160 -20.20 -17.61 -1.99
CA GLU A 160 -21.05 -16.49 -1.58
C GLU A 160 -20.16 -15.43 -0.95
N VAL A 161 -20.14 -14.20 -1.49
CA VAL A 161 -19.21 -13.18 -1.05
C VAL A 161 -19.93 -12.04 -0.36
N TYR A 162 -19.44 -11.69 0.83
CA TYR A 162 -19.90 -10.62 1.70
C TYR A 162 -18.77 -9.64 1.93
N GLY A 163 -19.04 -8.34 1.74
CA GLY A 163 -18.04 -7.31 1.88
C GLY A 163 -18.45 -6.20 2.85
N CYS A 164 -17.50 -5.76 3.68
CA CYS A 164 -17.66 -4.62 4.59
C CYS A 164 -16.52 -3.63 4.35
N ASP A 165 -16.85 -2.42 3.90
CA ASP A 165 -15.93 -1.30 3.80
C ASP A 165 -16.72 0.01 3.93
N PRO A 166 -16.59 0.73 5.05
CA PRO A 166 -17.29 2.01 5.26
C PRO A 166 -16.70 3.16 4.43
N HIS A 167 -15.52 2.98 3.85
CA HIS A 167 -14.78 4.01 3.11
C HIS A 167 -14.59 3.66 1.62
N ILE A 168 -15.37 2.69 1.11
CA ILE A 168 -15.27 2.29 -0.29
C ILE A 168 -15.52 3.49 -1.22
N SER A 169 -14.62 3.69 -2.19
CA SER A 169 -14.82 4.72 -3.20
C SER A 169 -15.95 4.33 -4.17
N VAL A 170 -16.56 5.34 -4.79
CA VAL A 170 -17.58 5.11 -5.82
C VAL A 170 -17.03 4.24 -6.94
N GLU A 171 -15.80 4.51 -7.40
CA GLU A 171 -15.15 3.74 -8.44
C GLU A 171 -14.92 2.27 -8.04
N ALA A 172 -14.43 2.03 -6.81
CA ALA A 172 -14.26 0.67 -6.31
C ALA A 172 -15.60 -0.07 -6.23
N ALA A 173 -16.67 0.59 -5.79
CA ALA A 173 -18.01 0.02 -5.72
C ALA A 173 -18.57 -0.33 -7.10
N TRP A 174 -18.35 0.51 -8.12
CA TRP A 174 -18.75 0.24 -9.51
C TRP A 174 -18.03 -0.97 -10.11
N ASN A 175 -16.83 -1.28 -9.65
CA ASN A 175 -16.04 -2.41 -10.12
C ASN A 175 -16.35 -3.74 -9.41
N LEU A 176 -17.25 -3.75 -8.41
CA LEU A 176 -17.68 -4.97 -7.74
C LEU A 176 -18.70 -5.76 -8.57
N ASP A 177 -18.60 -7.09 -8.51
CA ASP A 177 -19.65 -7.98 -9.02
C ASP A 177 -20.96 -7.69 -8.28
N GLY A 178 -22.07 -7.53 -9.02
CA GLY A 178 -23.37 -7.16 -8.47
C GLY A 178 -23.98 -8.19 -7.49
N HIS A 179 -23.38 -9.37 -7.36
CA HIS A 179 -23.78 -10.39 -6.38
C HIS A 179 -22.95 -10.37 -5.09
N VAL A 180 -22.00 -9.45 -4.96
CA VAL A 180 -21.30 -9.22 -3.67
C VAL A 180 -22.27 -8.57 -2.70
N GLN A 181 -22.52 -9.20 -1.57
CA GLN A 181 -23.47 -8.72 -0.58
C GLN A 181 -22.80 -7.75 0.38
N ARG A 182 -23.40 -6.56 0.51
CA ARG A 182 -22.90 -5.55 1.42
C ARG A 182 -23.26 -5.86 2.87
N MET A 183 -22.26 -5.87 3.74
CA MET A 183 -22.42 -5.84 5.20
C MET A 183 -22.09 -4.44 5.72
N LYS A 184 -22.82 -3.98 6.74
CA LYS A 184 -22.66 -2.63 7.30
C LYS A 184 -21.50 -2.56 8.28
N THR A 185 -21.27 -3.65 9.00
CA THR A 185 -20.25 -3.73 10.06
C THR A 185 -19.43 -5.02 9.94
N PRO A 186 -18.20 -5.04 10.50
CA PRO A 186 -17.41 -6.26 10.61
C PRO A 186 -18.11 -7.37 11.41
N GLU A 187 -18.94 -7.02 12.41
CA GLU A 187 -19.68 -7.99 13.22
C GLU A 187 -20.66 -8.82 12.40
N GLU A 188 -21.30 -8.22 11.39
CA GLU A 188 -22.18 -8.95 10.47
C GLU A 188 -21.38 -9.97 9.65
N ILE A 189 -20.14 -9.64 9.25
CA ILE A 189 -19.20 -10.55 8.60
C ILE A 189 -18.85 -11.71 9.56
N TYR A 190 -18.48 -11.38 10.81
CA TYR A 190 -18.09 -12.37 11.81
C TYR A 190 -19.18 -13.41 12.02
N ALA A 191 -20.42 -12.99 12.20
CA ALA A 191 -21.56 -13.89 12.47
C ALA A 191 -21.95 -14.74 11.26
N THR A 192 -21.63 -14.31 10.03
CA THR A 192 -22.20 -14.89 8.82
C THR A 192 -21.25 -15.80 8.07
N CYS A 193 -19.95 -15.49 8.05
CA CYS A 193 -19.00 -16.06 7.09
C CYS A 193 -18.27 -17.30 7.63
N ASP A 194 -17.88 -18.20 6.72
CA ASP A 194 -17.11 -19.40 7.01
C ASP A 194 -15.61 -19.16 6.87
N ILE A 195 -15.24 -18.20 6.00
CA ILE A 195 -13.88 -17.76 5.77
C ILE A 195 -13.89 -16.22 5.85
N ILE A 196 -12.94 -15.63 6.59
CA ILE A 196 -12.84 -14.18 6.75
C ILE A 196 -11.44 -13.72 6.39
N THR A 197 -11.36 -12.68 5.57
CA THR A 197 -10.10 -12.06 5.17
C THR A 197 -10.11 -10.55 5.43
N VAL A 198 -8.99 -10.02 5.89
CA VAL A 198 -8.83 -8.60 6.22
C VAL A 198 -7.89 -7.92 5.24
N HIS A 199 -8.32 -6.78 4.69
CA HIS A 199 -7.57 -5.97 3.71
C HIS A 199 -7.67 -4.48 4.04
N VAL A 200 -7.53 -4.16 5.33
CA VAL A 200 -7.56 -2.79 5.84
C VAL A 200 -6.16 -2.33 6.25
N PRO A 201 -5.88 -1.01 6.24
CA PRO A 201 -4.64 -0.48 6.80
C PRO A 201 -4.59 -0.69 8.31
N LEU A 202 -3.37 -0.75 8.86
CA LEU A 202 -3.16 -0.71 10.30
C LEU A 202 -3.28 0.75 10.78
N LEU A 203 -4.35 1.01 11.51
CA LEU A 203 -4.66 2.28 12.16
C LEU A 203 -4.97 2.00 13.63
N LYS A 204 -5.08 3.03 14.44
CA LYS A 204 -5.45 2.89 15.86
C LYS A 204 -6.81 2.15 16.03
N GLU A 205 -7.74 2.39 15.12
CA GLU A 205 -9.08 1.80 15.13
C GLU A 205 -9.12 0.36 14.60
N THR A 206 -8.13 -0.05 13.81
CA THR A 206 -8.04 -1.40 13.23
C THR A 206 -7.03 -2.29 13.94
N GLU A 207 -6.20 -1.72 14.81
CA GLU A 207 -5.25 -2.49 15.61
C GLU A 207 -6.01 -3.52 16.46
N LYS A 208 -5.58 -4.78 16.37
CA LYS A 208 -6.22 -5.93 17.04
C LYS A 208 -7.72 -6.01 16.80
N MET A 209 -8.19 -5.65 15.60
CA MET A 209 -9.60 -5.77 15.27
C MET A 209 -10.10 -7.22 15.31
N ILE A 210 -9.23 -8.19 15.06
CA ILE A 210 -9.50 -9.61 15.26
C ILE A 210 -8.96 -10.02 16.64
N ASN A 211 -9.75 -9.77 17.67
CA ASN A 211 -9.47 -10.06 19.07
C ASN A 211 -10.44 -11.11 19.64
N ALA A 212 -10.31 -11.44 20.92
CA ALA A 212 -11.15 -12.44 21.57
C ALA A 212 -12.67 -12.15 21.44
N SER A 213 -13.07 -10.87 21.53
CA SER A 213 -14.48 -10.49 21.39
C SER A 213 -14.98 -10.68 19.95
N ALA A 214 -14.14 -10.36 18.94
CA ALA A 214 -14.44 -10.58 17.54
C ALA A 214 -14.55 -12.10 17.24
N LEU A 215 -13.55 -12.86 17.68
CA LEU A 215 -13.50 -14.33 17.50
C LEU A 215 -14.71 -15.01 18.14
N ALA A 216 -15.14 -14.57 19.33
CA ALA A 216 -16.33 -15.14 19.99
C ALA A 216 -17.62 -15.00 19.16
N LYS A 217 -17.73 -13.96 18.32
CA LYS A 217 -18.89 -13.71 17.44
C LYS A 217 -18.85 -14.53 16.14
N MET A 218 -17.71 -15.13 15.81
CA MET A 218 -17.52 -15.89 14.58
C MET A 218 -18.13 -17.30 14.68
N LYS A 219 -18.28 -17.96 13.55
CA LYS A 219 -18.68 -19.37 13.50
C LYS A 219 -17.58 -20.26 14.06
N ASP A 220 -17.96 -21.39 14.63
CA ASP A 220 -17.00 -22.43 15.01
C ASP A 220 -16.37 -23.04 13.76
N GLY A 221 -15.07 -23.24 13.79
CA GLY A 221 -14.31 -23.73 12.66
C GLY A 221 -14.08 -22.70 11.55
N VAL A 222 -14.22 -21.39 11.83
CA VAL A 222 -13.92 -20.33 10.86
C VAL A 222 -12.46 -20.36 10.41
N ILE A 223 -12.21 -20.00 9.16
CA ILE A 223 -10.85 -19.80 8.63
C ILE A 223 -10.58 -18.30 8.57
N ILE A 224 -9.44 -17.86 9.13
CA ILE A 224 -9.01 -16.46 9.12
C ILE A 224 -7.80 -16.29 8.21
N LEU A 225 -7.85 -15.28 7.33
CA LEU A 225 -6.76 -14.92 6.42
C LEU A 225 -6.32 -13.47 6.69
N ASN A 226 -5.01 -13.28 6.91
CA ASN A 226 -4.44 -11.95 7.10
C ASN A 226 -3.20 -11.77 6.23
N PHE A 227 -3.38 -11.11 5.10
CA PHE A 227 -2.33 -10.70 4.16
C PHE A 227 -2.21 -9.16 4.10
N ALA A 228 -2.64 -8.47 5.18
CA ALA A 228 -2.64 -7.02 5.25
C ALA A 228 -1.56 -6.47 6.18
N ARG A 229 -1.68 -6.67 7.50
CA ARG A 229 -0.71 -6.21 8.51
C ARG A 229 -0.74 -7.12 9.75
N ASP A 230 0.42 -7.31 10.37
CA ASP A 230 0.62 -8.14 11.56
C ASP A 230 -0.38 -7.78 12.69
N LEU A 231 -0.32 -6.55 13.16
CA LEU A 231 -1.08 -6.09 14.33
C LEU A 231 -2.61 -5.95 14.15
N LEU A 232 -3.17 -6.36 13.02
CA LEU A 232 -4.63 -6.44 12.85
C LEU A 232 -5.25 -7.59 13.64
N VAL A 233 -4.45 -8.59 14.01
CA VAL A 233 -4.87 -9.78 14.76
C VAL A 233 -4.20 -9.76 16.13
N ASP A 234 -4.96 -10.11 17.18
CA ASP A 234 -4.41 -10.38 18.50
C ASP A 234 -3.91 -11.83 18.54
N ASP A 235 -2.61 -12.01 18.58
CA ASP A 235 -1.96 -13.34 18.52
C ASP A 235 -2.31 -14.25 19.70
N GLU A 236 -2.49 -13.68 20.92
CA GLU A 236 -2.91 -14.48 22.09
C GLU A 236 -4.33 -15.01 21.89
N ALA A 237 -5.25 -14.12 21.53
CA ALA A 237 -6.64 -14.51 21.28
C ALA A 237 -6.76 -15.51 20.11
N MET A 238 -5.91 -15.37 19.09
CA MET A 238 -5.87 -16.29 17.95
C MET A 238 -5.34 -17.66 18.36
N ALA A 239 -4.29 -17.74 19.18
CA ALA A 239 -3.75 -19.00 19.69
C ALA A 239 -4.79 -19.78 20.51
N ASP A 240 -5.52 -19.10 21.40
CA ASP A 240 -6.60 -19.69 22.20
C ASP A 240 -7.76 -20.18 21.30
N ALA A 241 -8.12 -19.39 20.28
CA ALA A 241 -9.17 -19.77 19.35
C ALA A 241 -8.80 -20.98 18.48
N LEU A 242 -7.55 -21.10 18.06
CA LEU A 242 -7.04 -22.28 17.35
C LEU A 242 -7.02 -23.51 18.27
N ALA A 243 -6.53 -23.34 19.51
CA ALA A 243 -6.45 -24.44 20.49
C ALA A 243 -7.85 -24.99 20.86
N SER A 244 -8.86 -24.12 20.95
CA SER A 244 -10.25 -24.51 21.24
C SER A 244 -11.02 -25.02 20.02
N GLY A 245 -10.48 -24.92 18.82
CA GLY A 245 -11.18 -25.25 17.57
C GLY A 245 -12.21 -24.20 17.11
N LYS A 246 -12.28 -23.06 17.78
CA LYS A 246 -13.10 -21.91 17.36
C LYS A 246 -12.65 -21.40 15.97
N VAL A 247 -11.34 -21.33 15.75
CA VAL A 247 -10.69 -21.10 14.47
C VAL A 247 -10.11 -22.43 13.96
N ALA A 248 -10.48 -22.87 12.78
CA ALA A 248 -9.92 -24.09 12.19
C ALA A 248 -8.50 -23.89 11.67
N ARG A 249 -8.25 -22.74 11.03
CA ARG A 249 -6.94 -22.34 10.49
C ARG A 249 -6.78 -20.82 10.49
N TYR A 250 -5.59 -20.36 10.81
CA TYR A 250 -5.15 -18.98 10.59
C TYR A 250 -4.04 -18.99 9.54
N VAL A 251 -4.20 -18.21 8.46
CA VAL A 251 -3.20 -18.09 7.39
C VAL A 251 -2.74 -16.65 7.29
N THR A 252 -1.43 -16.42 7.36
CA THR A 252 -0.85 -15.08 7.32
C THR A 252 0.50 -15.08 6.60
N ASP A 253 0.88 -13.97 5.98
CA ASP A 253 2.24 -13.72 5.49
C ASP A 253 3.03 -12.72 6.36
N PHE A 254 2.60 -12.55 7.61
CA PHE A 254 3.30 -11.76 8.63
C PHE A 254 3.81 -12.66 9.77
N PRO A 255 4.85 -13.50 9.51
CA PRO A 255 5.39 -14.37 10.54
C PRO A 255 6.07 -13.56 11.64
N ASN A 256 5.76 -13.91 12.87
CA ASN A 256 6.44 -13.46 14.07
C ASN A 256 6.74 -14.67 14.99
N PRO A 257 7.48 -14.51 16.11
CA PRO A 257 7.82 -15.64 16.97
C PRO A 257 6.62 -16.43 17.51
N LYS A 258 5.44 -15.81 17.64
CA LYS A 258 4.20 -16.48 18.06
C LYS A 258 3.55 -17.22 16.90
N THR A 259 3.25 -16.52 15.81
CA THR A 259 2.54 -17.11 14.66
C THR A 259 3.33 -18.25 14.01
N ALA A 260 4.67 -18.15 13.97
CA ALA A 260 5.53 -19.21 13.46
C ALA A 260 5.50 -20.50 14.29
N ASN A 261 5.19 -20.39 15.60
CA ASN A 261 5.12 -21.51 16.54
C ASN A 261 3.68 -21.89 16.95
N MET A 262 2.66 -21.26 16.34
CA MET A 262 1.25 -21.41 16.71
C MET A 262 0.64 -22.60 15.97
N PRO A 263 0.22 -23.67 16.68
CA PRO A 263 -0.43 -24.83 16.06
C PRO A 263 -1.71 -24.40 15.32
N GLY A 264 -1.87 -24.83 14.07
CA GLY A 264 -3.02 -24.44 13.24
C GLY A 264 -2.82 -23.13 12.47
N CYS A 265 -1.75 -22.37 12.72
CA CYS A 265 -1.34 -21.25 11.91
C CYS A 265 -0.50 -21.74 10.72
N ILE A 266 -0.77 -21.17 9.54
CA ILE A 266 0.06 -21.31 8.34
C ILE A 266 0.72 -19.95 8.11
N ALA A 267 1.95 -19.82 8.56
CA ALA A 267 2.74 -18.61 8.43
C ALA A 267 3.61 -18.68 7.17
N ILE A 268 3.36 -17.75 6.23
CA ILE A 268 4.07 -17.64 4.95
C ILE A 268 5.06 -16.48 5.05
N PRO A 269 6.28 -16.55 4.48
CA PRO A 269 7.27 -15.48 4.61
C PRO A 269 6.93 -14.31 3.67
N HIS A 270 6.17 -13.33 4.13
CA HIS A 270 5.80 -12.03 3.52
C HIS A 270 5.91 -11.96 1.98
N LEU A 271 5.24 -12.89 1.31
CA LEU A 271 5.31 -13.08 -0.14
C LEU A 271 4.24 -12.32 -0.93
N GLY A 272 3.38 -11.55 -0.25
CA GLY A 272 2.25 -10.87 -0.89
C GLY A 272 2.62 -10.02 -2.11
N ALA A 273 3.77 -9.35 -2.09
CA ALA A 273 4.25 -8.53 -3.20
C ALA A 273 5.45 -9.13 -3.96
N SER A 274 5.80 -10.39 -3.70
CA SER A 274 7.03 -11.00 -4.21
C SER A 274 6.78 -11.78 -5.49
N THR A 275 6.33 -11.09 -6.54
CA THR A 275 6.26 -11.59 -7.91
C THR A 275 6.95 -10.62 -8.86
N GLU A 276 7.45 -11.10 -9.98
CA GLU A 276 8.13 -10.29 -11.00
C GLU A 276 7.21 -9.17 -11.49
N GLU A 277 5.95 -9.47 -11.78
CA GLU A 277 4.96 -8.48 -12.24
C GLU A 277 4.65 -7.42 -11.17
N SER A 278 4.64 -7.80 -9.90
CA SER A 278 4.45 -6.85 -8.79
C SER A 278 5.63 -5.87 -8.70
N GLU A 279 6.87 -6.38 -8.82
CA GLU A 279 8.07 -5.55 -8.82
C GLU A 279 8.08 -4.60 -10.01
N ASP A 280 7.72 -5.08 -11.20
CA ASP A 280 7.59 -4.30 -12.42
C ASP A 280 6.56 -3.19 -12.30
N ASN A 281 5.38 -3.52 -11.80
CA ASN A 281 4.29 -2.55 -11.64
C ASN A 281 4.64 -1.48 -10.61
N CYS A 282 5.26 -1.87 -9.48
CA CYS A 282 5.73 -0.93 -8.48
C CYS A 282 6.81 0.00 -9.04
N ALA A 283 7.78 -0.53 -9.79
CA ALA A 283 8.83 0.27 -10.40
C ALA A 283 8.27 1.27 -11.43
N ARG A 284 7.36 0.82 -12.31
CA ARG A 284 6.70 1.71 -13.29
C ARG A 284 5.93 2.85 -12.60
N MET A 285 5.18 2.53 -11.55
CA MET A 285 4.40 3.53 -10.83
C MET A 285 5.31 4.52 -10.10
N ALA A 286 6.37 4.06 -9.43
CA ALA A 286 7.32 4.91 -8.73
C ALA A 286 8.02 5.90 -9.67
N VAL A 287 8.49 5.41 -10.82
CA VAL A 287 9.15 6.23 -11.83
C VAL A 287 8.19 7.28 -12.41
N ARG A 288 6.98 6.90 -12.80
CA ARG A 288 5.99 7.84 -13.35
C ARG A 288 5.62 8.95 -12.37
N GLN A 289 5.42 8.61 -11.10
CA GLN A 289 5.12 9.60 -10.05
C GLN A 289 6.28 10.56 -9.82
N MET A 290 7.52 10.04 -9.85
CA MET A 290 8.72 10.84 -9.73
C MET A 290 8.85 11.82 -10.89
N MET A 291 8.69 11.33 -12.13
CA MET A 291 8.77 12.16 -13.35
C MET A 291 7.72 13.28 -13.30
N ASP A 292 6.46 12.93 -13.06
CA ASP A 292 5.36 13.90 -13.03
C ASP A 292 5.57 14.97 -11.95
N TYR A 293 6.07 14.57 -10.77
CA TYR A 293 6.40 15.56 -9.74
C TYR A 293 7.58 16.47 -10.13
N LEU A 294 8.64 15.91 -10.69
CA LEU A 294 9.83 16.68 -11.04
C LEU A 294 9.54 17.64 -12.21
N GLU A 295 8.82 17.19 -13.24
CA GLU A 295 8.51 17.95 -14.45
C GLU A 295 7.32 18.90 -14.30
N ASN A 296 6.26 18.48 -13.59
CA ASN A 296 4.99 19.22 -13.52
C ASN A 296 4.63 19.70 -12.10
N GLY A 297 5.30 19.22 -11.07
CA GLY A 297 4.98 19.53 -9.68
C GLY A 297 3.77 18.76 -9.14
N ASN A 298 3.18 17.84 -9.88
CA ASN A 298 2.01 17.10 -9.43
C ASN A 298 2.38 16.11 -8.31
N ILE A 299 1.55 16.03 -7.29
CA ILE A 299 1.69 15.07 -6.18
C ILE A 299 0.50 14.10 -6.23
N VAL A 300 0.79 12.84 -6.57
CA VAL A 300 -0.17 11.73 -6.54
C VAL A 300 0.45 10.59 -5.73
N ASN A 301 -0.32 10.01 -4.79
CA ASN A 301 0.14 8.94 -3.89
C ASN A 301 1.32 9.31 -2.97
N SER A 302 1.48 10.57 -2.60
CA SER A 302 2.44 10.92 -1.56
C SER A 302 1.94 10.49 -0.18
N VAL A 303 2.86 10.10 0.69
CA VAL A 303 2.58 9.65 2.06
C VAL A 303 2.82 10.74 3.11
N ASN A 304 3.56 11.79 2.78
CA ASN A 304 3.88 12.89 3.70
C ASN A 304 3.28 14.24 3.30
N TYR A 305 2.95 14.44 2.02
CA TYR A 305 2.25 15.63 1.53
C TYR A 305 0.88 15.28 0.94
N PRO A 306 -0.05 16.24 0.80
CA PRO A 306 -1.36 15.99 0.21
C PRO A 306 -1.27 15.74 -1.30
N ASN A 307 -2.20 14.96 -1.84
CA ASN A 307 -2.38 14.87 -3.30
C ASN A 307 -2.81 16.22 -3.86
N CYS A 308 -2.09 16.70 -4.87
CA CYS A 308 -2.33 17.97 -5.54
C CYS A 308 -1.87 17.83 -7.00
N ASP A 309 -2.80 17.85 -7.92
CA ASP A 309 -2.56 17.55 -9.34
C ASP A 309 -3.31 18.59 -10.20
N MET A 310 -2.57 19.37 -10.96
CA MET A 310 -3.07 20.35 -11.92
C MET A 310 -2.76 19.93 -13.37
N GLY A 311 -2.33 18.69 -13.59
CA GLY A 311 -1.92 18.17 -14.88
C GLY A 311 -0.61 18.75 -15.39
N VAL A 312 -0.32 18.50 -16.66
CA VAL A 312 0.84 19.06 -17.35
C VAL A 312 0.73 20.59 -17.39
N CYS A 313 1.81 21.27 -16.99
CA CYS A 313 1.82 22.73 -16.99
C CYS A 313 1.66 23.29 -18.40
N GLN A 314 0.56 24.01 -18.64
CA GLN A 314 0.25 24.69 -19.90
C GLN A 314 0.50 26.21 -19.82
N SER A 315 0.73 26.75 -18.62
CA SER A 315 0.93 28.16 -18.35
C SER A 315 2.36 28.57 -18.63
N GLU A 316 2.61 29.88 -18.75
CA GLU A 316 3.96 30.46 -18.95
C GLU A 316 4.85 30.27 -17.72
N GLY A 317 4.26 30.18 -16.50
CA GLY A 317 4.94 29.88 -15.26
C GLY A 317 4.12 28.99 -14.35
N ARG A 318 4.80 28.11 -13.61
CA ARG A 318 4.22 27.35 -12.50
C ARG A 318 5.15 27.41 -11.30
N ILE A 319 4.60 27.85 -10.17
CA ILE A 319 5.27 27.79 -8.87
C ILE A 319 4.61 26.73 -8.01
N THR A 320 5.43 25.99 -7.28
CA THR A 320 4.95 25.04 -6.25
C THR A 320 5.59 25.37 -4.92
N ILE A 321 4.77 25.31 -3.85
CA ILE A 321 5.17 25.70 -2.49
C ILE A 321 4.81 24.57 -1.52
N LEU A 322 5.81 23.92 -0.95
CA LEU A 322 5.68 23.02 0.18
C LEU A 322 5.75 23.87 1.45
N HIS A 323 4.74 23.79 2.32
CA HIS A 323 4.67 24.67 3.49
C HIS A 323 3.92 24.02 4.66
N HIS A 324 4.08 24.58 5.87
CA HIS A 324 3.26 24.25 7.00
C HIS A 324 1.82 24.77 6.81
N ASN A 325 0.84 23.99 7.28
CA ASN A 325 -0.58 24.33 7.19
C ASN A 325 -0.97 25.33 8.27
N ILE A 326 -0.58 26.60 8.09
CA ILE A 326 -0.86 27.68 9.03
C ILE A 326 -1.84 28.69 8.44
N PRO A 327 -2.65 29.38 9.29
CA PRO A 327 -3.62 30.38 8.82
C PRO A 327 -2.98 31.51 8.04
N GLY A 328 -3.66 31.96 6.97
CA GLY A 328 -3.23 33.10 6.17
C GLY A 328 -2.16 32.83 5.12
N SER A 329 -1.61 31.59 5.01
CA SER A 329 -0.56 31.27 4.02
C SER A 329 -0.94 31.62 2.59
N LEU A 330 -2.13 31.22 2.13
CA LEU A 330 -2.60 31.53 0.77
C LEU A 330 -2.69 33.04 0.49
N GLY A 331 -3.18 33.81 1.45
CA GLY A 331 -3.25 35.27 1.31
C GLY A 331 -1.87 35.90 1.13
N ARG A 332 -0.86 35.39 1.86
CA ARG A 332 0.53 35.87 1.73
C ARG A 332 1.13 35.48 0.39
N PHE A 333 0.91 34.25 -0.08
CA PHE A 333 1.40 33.78 -1.39
C PHE A 333 0.80 34.58 -2.54
N THR A 334 -0.54 34.75 -2.54
CA THR A 334 -1.22 35.50 -3.59
C THR A 334 -0.85 36.99 -3.57
N ALA A 335 -0.62 37.62 -2.39
CA ALA A 335 -0.15 38.98 -2.27
C ALA A 335 1.27 39.14 -2.82
N ALA A 336 2.18 38.20 -2.56
CA ALA A 336 3.53 38.21 -3.11
C ALA A 336 3.54 38.16 -4.64
N ILE A 337 2.71 37.29 -5.25
CA ILE A 337 2.56 37.20 -6.71
C ILE A 337 1.94 38.50 -7.27
N ALA A 338 0.89 39.03 -6.63
CA ALA A 338 0.19 40.22 -7.08
C ALA A 338 1.05 41.47 -7.03
N SER A 339 2.05 41.56 -6.12
CA SER A 339 2.97 42.70 -6.02
C SER A 339 3.84 42.92 -7.27
N GLU A 340 4.02 41.85 -8.08
CA GLU A 340 4.72 41.87 -9.35
C GLU A 340 3.80 42.07 -10.57
N ASN A 341 2.52 42.33 -10.33
CA ASN A 341 1.51 42.48 -11.38
C ASN A 341 1.38 41.23 -12.28
N VAL A 342 1.69 40.04 -11.71
CA VAL A 342 1.51 38.72 -12.37
C VAL A 342 0.14 38.17 -12.00
N ASN A 343 -0.59 37.69 -13.01
CA ASN A 343 -1.90 37.09 -12.80
C ASN A 343 -1.79 35.59 -12.52
N ILE A 344 -2.65 35.10 -11.60
CA ILE A 344 -2.76 33.69 -11.26
C ILE A 344 -3.85 33.09 -12.16
N ALA A 345 -3.44 32.27 -13.13
CA ALA A 345 -4.34 31.56 -14.05
C ALA A 345 -5.00 30.34 -13.41
N GLY A 346 -4.32 29.68 -12.47
CA GLY A 346 -4.83 28.53 -11.73
C GLY A 346 -4.20 28.46 -10.35
N LEU A 347 -4.98 27.97 -9.38
CA LEU A 347 -4.50 27.78 -8.01
C LEU A 347 -5.09 26.50 -7.45
N MET A 348 -4.23 25.66 -6.87
CA MET A 348 -4.64 24.53 -6.06
C MET A 348 -3.86 24.51 -4.73
N ASN A 349 -4.58 24.39 -3.63
CA ASN A 349 -3.99 24.18 -2.31
C ASN A 349 -4.69 23.03 -1.62
N LYS A 350 -3.89 22.16 -1.04
CA LYS A 350 -4.35 21.04 -0.23
C LYS A 350 -3.51 20.93 1.03
N SER A 351 -4.08 20.35 2.08
CA SER A 351 -3.37 20.08 3.33
C SER A 351 -3.52 18.63 3.76
N ARG A 352 -2.53 18.15 4.50
CA ARG A 352 -2.49 16.84 5.15
C ARG A 352 -1.81 16.98 6.50
N GLY A 353 -2.62 17.05 7.57
CA GLY A 353 -2.10 17.32 8.91
C GLY A 353 -1.38 18.67 8.98
N GLU A 354 -0.13 18.65 9.39
CA GLU A 354 0.71 19.84 9.59
C GLU A 354 1.30 20.41 8.30
N TYR A 355 1.26 19.66 7.20
CA TYR A 355 1.85 20.08 5.92
C TYR A 355 0.79 20.40 4.89
N ALA A 356 1.12 21.31 4.01
CA ALA A 356 0.31 21.73 2.88
C ALA A 356 1.15 21.89 1.61
N TYR A 357 0.48 21.85 0.49
CA TYR A 357 1.08 22.05 -0.81
C TYR A 357 0.23 22.98 -1.64
N THR A 358 0.84 24.02 -2.17
CA THR A 358 0.19 24.99 -3.06
C THR A 358 0.84 24.96 -4.43
N MET A 359 0.03 24.90 -5.48
CA MET A 359 0.42 25.05 -6.88
C MET A 359 -0.23 26.30 -7.44
N LEU A 360 0.54 27.10 -8.17
CA LEU A 360 0.12 28.35 -8.79
C LEU A 360 0.55 28.35 -10.27
N ASP A 361 -0.41 28.37 -11.19
CA ASP A 361 -0.16 28.61 -12.59
C ASP A 361 -0.26 30.11 -12.87
N LEU A 362 0.74 30.64 -13.55
CA LEU A 362 0.92 32.07 -13.78
C LEU A 362 0.90 32.38 -15.27
N ASP A 363 0.41 33.57 -15.65
CA ASP A 363 0.41 34.04 -17.02
C ASP A 363 1.76 34.54 -17.52
N HIS A 364 2.76 34.67 -16.60
CA HIS A 364 4.15 35.04 -16.88
C HIS A 364 5.12 34.19 -16.05
N HIS A 365 6.35 34.08 -16.53
CA HIS A 365 7.41 33.44 -15.74
C HIS A 365 7.69 34.29 -14.48
N PRO A 366 7.72 33.69 -13.27
CA PRO A 366 7.95 34.42 -12.03
C PRO A 366 9.37 35.00 -11.98
N SER A 367 9.50 36.21 -11.46
CA SER A 367 10.79 36.81 -11.24
C SER A 367 11.57 36.11 -10.10
N ALA A 368 12.90 36.21 -10.11
CA ALA A 368 13.71 35.70 -9.00
C ALA A 368 13.36 36.39 -7.67
N GLU A 369 12.92 37.65 -7.70
CA GLU A 369 12.55 38.46 -6.53
C GLU A 369 11.28 37.90 -5.86
N VAL A 370 10.25 37.58 -6.65
CA VAL A 370 9.03 36.87 -6.15
C VAL A 370 9.37 35.52 -5.52
N VAL A 371 10.23 34.74 -6.16
CA VAL A 371 10.63 33.44 -5.65
C VAL A 371 11.34 33.55 -4.29
N GLU A 372 12.26 34.48 -4.15
CA GLU A 372 12.92 34.73 -2.87
C GLU A 372 11.95 35.24 -1.80
N HIS A 373 11.06 36.18 -2.16
CA HIS A 373 10.04 36.67 -1.23
C HIS A 373 9.14 35.53 -0.74
N LEU A 374 8.74 34.62 -1.64
CA LEU A 374 7.94 33.44 -1.24
C LEU A 374 8.69 32.51 -0.27
N LYS A 375 10.00 32.34 -0.43
CA LYS A 375 10.84 31.55 0.48
C LYS A 375 10.94 32.14 1.88
N GLU A 376 10.86 33.46 2.01
CA GLU A 376 10.94 34.17 3.29
C GLU A 376 9.61 34.15 4.08
N ILE A 377 8.50 33.76 3.45
CA ILE A 377 7.20 33.70 4.13
C ILE A 377 7.23 32.60 5.21
N GLU A 378 6.80 32.98 6.43
CA GLU A 378 6.72 32.07 7.56
C GLU A 378 5.95 30.78 7.22
N GLY A 379 6.55 29.64 7.55
CA GLY A 379 5.97 28.33 7.34
C GLY A 379 6.27 27.73 5.95
N VAL A 380 6.91 28.46 5.05
CA VAL A 380 7.38 27.92 3.76
C VAL A 380 8.59 27.02 4.01
N VAL A 381 8.53 25.81 3.48
CA VAL A 381 9.60 24.80 3.56
C VAL A 381 10.42 24.81 2.28
N ARG A 382 9.75 24.84 1.13
CA ARG A 382 10.43 24.82 -0.17
C ARG A 382 9.56 25.48 -1.25
N VAL A 383 10.19 26.28 -2.10
CA VAL A 383 9.60 26.85 -3.32
C VAL A 383 10.32 26.26 -4.53
N ARG A 384 9.55 25.84 -5.53
CA ARG A 384 10.09 25.40 -6.82
C ARG A 384 9.41 26.17 -7.95
N VAL A 385 10.19 26.60 -8.91
CA VAL A 385 9.70 27.04 -10.22
C VAL A 385 9.77 25.84 -11.15
N ILE A 386 8.65 25.43 -11.69
CA ILE A 386 8.56 24.29 -12.60
C ILE A 386 8.76 24.77 -14.05
N ARG A 387 8.18 25.96 -14.37
CA ARG A 387 8.27 26.54 -15.70
C ARG A 387 8.29 28.06 -15.62
#